data_ca11e5337aa0b6a5ece04d4396b86766
#
_entry.id   ca11e5337aa0b6a5ece04d4396b86766
#
_cell.length_a   1.000
_cell.length_b   1.000
_cell.length_c   1.000
_cell.angle_alpha   90.00
_cell.angle_beta   90.00
_cell.angle_gamma   90.00
#
_symmetry.space_group_name_H-M   'P 1'
#
loop_
_entity.id
_entity.type
_entity.pdbx_description
1 polymer ?
#
loop_
_entity_poly.entity_id
_entity_poly.type
_entity_poly.pdbx_seq_one_letter_code
_entity_poly.pdbx_strand_id
1 'polypeptide(L)'
;DPYFSDKQRWWNVFISLLSVSANNSYKKNLKIDVIFDGSKENSPTVNYLANKLNRENLVFPDDFKLSVTFKSLTSREGNERLHNRYVLSNVAGVCFMHGLDEGEGTDDVSILSKEGYNKRWEHYTTNNVFDLIEEREVIC
;
A
#
# COMPACT_ATOMS: atom_id res chain seq x y z
N ASP A 1 -1.39 0.44 4.40
CA ASP A 1 -2.52 0.47 5.35
C ASP A 1 -2.77 -0.93 5.93
N PRO A 2 -2.61 -1.14 7.25
CA PRO A 2 -2.79 -2.45 7.89
C PRO A 2 -4.19 -3.03 7.75
N TYR A 3 -5.16 -2.19 7.46
CA TYR A 3 -6.58 -2.56 7.33
C TYR A 3 -7.03 -2.66 5.87
N PHE A 4 -6.10 -2.56 4.93
CA PHE A 4 -6.41 -2.69 3.51
C PHE A 4 -7.17 -4.00 3.25
N SER A 5 -8.24 -3.90 2.49
CA SER A 5 -9.09 -5.04 2.17
C SER A 5 -9.64 -4.92 0.75
N ASP A 6 -10.31 -5.99 0.30
CA ASP A 6 -10.97 -6.08 -1.00
C ASP A 6 -12.34 -5.38 -1.06
N LYS A 7 -12.80 -4.81 0.05
CA LYS A 7 -14.06 -4.05 0.09
C LYS A 7 -14.00 -2.86 -0.86
N GLN A 8 -15.11 -2.55 -1.51
CA GLN A 8 -15.19 -1.55 -2.58
C GLN A 8 -14.61 -0.20 -2.16
N ARG A 9 -14.89 0.28 -0.93
CA ARG A 9 -14.39 1.56 -0.42
C ARG A 9 -12.86 1.66 -0.37
N TRP A 10 -12.16 0.56 -0.03
CA TRP A 10 -10.70 0.49 -0.05
C TRP A 10 -10.17 0.35 -1.46
N TRP A 11 -10.85 -0.48 -2.26
CA TRP A 11 -10.45 -0.80 -3.61
C TRP A 11 -10.53 0.41 -4.54
N ASN A 12 -11.59 1.22 -4.44
CA ASN A 12 -11.74 2.44 -5.24
C ASN A 12 -10.59 3.44 -4.99
N VAL A 13 -10.23 3.67 -3.73
CA VAL A 13 -9.12 4.56 -3.37
C VAL A 13 -7.79 4.00 -3.91
N PHE A 14 -7.57 2.70 -3.76
CA PHE A 14 -6.37 2.05 -4.28
C PHE A 14 -6.25 2.21 -5.80
N ILE A 15 -7.29 1.91 -6.56
CA ILE A 15 -7.31 2.07 -8.02
C ILE A 15 -7.08 3.54 -8.42
N SER A 16 -7.68 4.48 -7.70
CA SER A 16 -7.46 5.91 -7.91
C SER A 16 -6.01 6.32 -7.67
N LEU A 17 -5.39 5.81 -6.60
CA LEU A 17 -3.97 6.04 -6.31
C LEU A 17 -3.06 5.48 -7.40
N LEU A 18 -3.34 4.28 -7.93
CA LEU A 18 -2.59 3.69 -9.04
C LEU A 18 -2.67 4.61 -10.27
N SER A 19 -3.88 5.04 -10.64
CA SER A 19 -4.13 5.88 -11.80
C SER A 19 -3.45 7.25 -11.70
N VAL A 20 -3.57 7.90 -10.53
CA VAL A 20 -2.91 9.20 -10.29
C VAL A 20 -1.39 9.05 -10.32
N SER A 21 -0.87 7.99 -9.70
CA SER A 21 0.58 7.73 -9.68
C SER A 21 1.14 7.47 -11.06
N ALA A 22 0.44 6.70 -11.89
CA ALA A 22 0.84 6.42 -13.26
C ALA A 22 0.84 7.70 -14.14
N ASN A 23 -0.24 8.47 -14.08
CA ASN A 23 -0.40 9.68 -14.89
C ASN A 23 0.56 10.82 -14.51
N ASN A 24 1.06 10.83 -13.27
CA ASN A 24 1.99 11.84 -12.77
C ASN A 24 3.45 11.32 -12.67
N SER A 25 3.71 10.09 -13.07
CA SER A 25 5.06 9.53 -13.04
C SER A 25 5.90 10.06 -14.22
N TYR A 26 7.05 10.63 -13.91
CA TYR A 26 8.06 10.96 -14.91
C TYR A 26 8.82 9.73 -15.43
N LYS A 27 8.66 8.60 -14.75
CA LYS A 27 9.31 7.34 -15.11
C LYS A 27 8.32 6.43 -15.81
N LYS A 28 8.77 5.72 -16.84
CA LYS A 28 7.97 4.70 -17.52
C LYS A 28 7.76 3.42 -16.69
N ASN A 29 8.42 3.30 -15.55
CA ASN A 29 8.31 2.16 -14.65
C ASN A 29 7.98 2.65 -13.24
N LEU A 30 6.90 2.15 -12.68
CA LEU A 30 6.48 2.42 -11.31
C LEU A 30 6.35 1.09 -10.55
N LYS A 31 6.91 1.04 -9.34
CA LYS A 31 6.74 -0.09 -8.42
C LYS A 31 5.97 0.38 -7.19
N ILE A 32 4.95 -0.35 -6.82
CA ILE A 32 4.09 -0.06 -5.68
C ILE A 32 3.97 -1.31 -4.80
N ASP A 33 4.31 -1.18 -3.53
CA ASP A 33 4.07 -2.20 -2.52
C ASP A 33 2.79 -1.85 -1.74
N VAL A 34 1.83 -2.75 -1.74
CA VAL A 34 0.61 -2.67 -0.93
C VAL A 34 0.78 -3.57 0.28
N ILE A 35 0.97 -2.94 1.43
CA ILE A 35 1.30 -3.64 2.67
C ILE A 35 0.09 -3.64 3.60
N PHE A 36 -0.29 -4.81 4.12
CA PHE A 36 -1.40 -4.99 5.04
C PHE A 36 -1.12 -6.06 6.09
N ASP A 37 -1.93 -6.07 7.16
CA ASP A 37 -1.83 -7.03 8.24
C ASP A 37 -2.57 -8.33 7.86
N GLY A 38 -1.82 -9.35 7.54
CA GLY A 38 -2.36 -10.66 7.16
C GLY A 38 -2.66 -11.57 8.35
N SER A 39 -2.34 -11.15 9.57
CA SER A 39 -2.64 -11.95 10.77
C SER A 39 -4.10 -11.88 11.21
N LYS A 40 -4.87 -10.96 10.64
CA LYS A 40 -6.30 -10.79 10.98
C LYS A 40 -7.14 -11.85 10.30
N GLU A 41 -8.13 -12.38 11.01
CA GLU A 41 -9.02 -13.46 10.57
C GLU A 41 -9.69 -13.21 9.21
N ASN A 42 -10.04 -11.96 8.92
CA ASN A 42 -10.74 -11.57 7.70
C ASN A 42 -9.83 -10.85 6.68
N SER A 43 -8.51 -11.00 6.81
CA SER A 43 -7.58 -10.42 5.82
C SER A 43 -7.68 -11.18 4.49
N PRO A 44 -7.72 -10.45 3.36
CA PRO A 44 -7.67 -11.11 2.05
C PRO A 44 -6.30 -11.75 1.83
N THR A 45 -6.24 -12.81 1.05
CA THR A 45 -4.96 -13.39 0.62
C THR A 45 -4.33 -12.55 -0.49
N VAL A 46 -3.00 -12.55 -0.58
CA VAL A 46 -2.28 -11.85 -1.66
C VAL A 46 -2.67 -12.35 -3.04
N ASN A 47 -2.93 -13.66 -3.18
CA ASN A 47 -3.37 -14.26 -4.44
C ASN A 47 -4.76 -13.77 -4.87
N TYR A 48 -5.69 -13.62 -3.92
CA TYR A 48 -7.00 -13.09 -4.19
C TYR A 48 -6.93 -11.63 -4.68
N LEU A 49 -6.16 -10.78 -3.98
CA LEU A 49 -5.95 -9.37 -4.35
C LEU A 49 -5.28 -9.23 -5.73
N ALA A 50 -4.26 -10.04 -6.00
CA ALA A 50 -3.58 -10.07 -7.28
C ALA A 50 -4.55 -10.45 -8.43
N ASN A 51 -5.37 -11.48 -8.23
CA ASN A 51 -6.38 -11.89 -9.20
C ASN A 51 -7.48 -10.84 -9.40
N LYS A 52 -7.85 -10.12 -8.35
CA LYS A 52 -8.80 -9.00 -8.44
C LYS A 52 -8.21 -7.87 -9.27
N LEU A 53 -6.94 -7.48 -9.01
CA LEU A 53 -6.27 -6.43 -9.77
C LEU A 53 -6.12 -6.78 -11.26
N ASN A 54 -5.80 -8.02 -11.59
CA ASN A 54 -5.70 -8.50 -12.99
C ASN A 54 -7.02 -8.40 -13.78
N ARG A 55 -8.15 -8.26 -13.09
CA ARG A 55 -9.48 -8.09 -13.73
C ARG A 55 -9.88 -6.63 -13.91
N GLU A 56 -9.12 -5.71 -13.33
CA GLU A 56 -9.36 -4.28 -13.50
C GLU A 56 -8.89 -3.83 -14.88
N ASN A 57 -9.72 -3.05 -15.56
CA ASN A 57 -9.37 -2.44 -16.84
C ASN A 57 -8.58 -1.16 -16.62
N LEU A 58 -7.35 -1.29 -16.14
CA LEU A 58 -6.47 -0.14 -15.93
C LEU A 58 -5.93 0.36 -17.27
N VAL A 59 -6.06 1.64 -17.52
CA VAL A 59 -5.52 2.30 -18.72
C VAL A 59 -4.35 3.17 -18.29
N PHE A 60 -3.20 2.90 -18.85
CA PHE A 60 -1.97 3.64 -18.60
C PHE A 60 -1.45 4.30 -19.88
N PRO A 61 -0.58 5.32 -19.76
CA PRO A 61 0.13 5.88 -20.91
C PRO A 61 0.94 4.80 -21.66
N ASP A 62 1.14 5.01 -22.96
CA ASP A 62 1.93 4.12 -23.80
C ASP A 62 3.34 3.89 -23.21
N ASP A 63 3.82 2.66 -23.29
CA ASP A 63 5.11 2.21 -22.72
C ASP A 63 5.23 2.32 -21.18
N PHE A 64 4.15 2.59 -20.45
CA PHE A 64 4.16 2.61 -18.99
C PHE A 64 4.06 1.18 -18.44
N LYS A 65 4.89 0.86 -17.47
CA LYS A 65 4.88 -0.44 -16.75
C LYS A 65 4.61 -0.20 -15.27
N LEU A 66 3.55 -0.78 -14.78
CA LEU A 66 3.22 -0.80 -13.36
C LEU A 66 3.48 -2.20 -12.79
N SER A 67 4.28 -2.27 -11.72
CA SER A 67 4.41 -3.47 -10.90
C SER A 67 3.78 -3.19 -9.54
N VAL A 68 2.81 -4.00 -9.14
CA VAL A 68 2.17 -3.93 -7.83
C VAL A 68 2.47 -5.21 -7.07
N THR A 69 3.10 -5.08 -5.90
CA THR A 69 3.35 -6.20 -5.00
C THR A 69 2.45 -6.10 -3.78
N PHE A 70 1.55 -7.06 -3.61
CA PHE A 70 0.79 -7.23 -2.38
C PHE A 70 1.65 -7.99 -1.37
N LYS A 71 1.82 -7.41 -0.18
CA LYS A 71 2.60 -7.96 0.93
C LYS A 71 1.75 -8.08 2.18
N SER A 72 1.54 -9.30 2.60
CA SER A 72 0.88 -9.63 3.86
C SER A 72 1.94 -9.76 4.94
N LEU A 73 1.89 -8.87 5.94
CA LEU A 73 2.83 -8.85 7.05
C LEU A 73 2.13 -9.18 8.37
N THR A 74 2.92 -9.51 9.39
CA THR A 74 2.49 -9.56 10.79
C THR A 74 3.48 -8.83 11.69
N SER A 75 2.97 -8.30 12.81
CA SER A 75 3.81 -7.67 13.83
C SER A 75 4.67 -8.73 14.51
N ARG A 76 5.97 -8.46 14.64
CA ARG A 76 6.89 -9.29 15.39
C ARG A 76 6.76 -8.99 16.87
N GLU A 77 6.77 -10.02 17.72
CA GLU A 77 6.70 -9.86 19.17
C GLU A 77 7.82 -8.95 19.69
N GLY A 78 7.47 -8.03 20.58
CA GLY A 78 8.43 -7.06 21.14
C GLY A 78 8.79 -5.88 20.24
N ASN A 79 8.30 -5.86 19.00
CA ASN A 79 8.54 -4.77 18.05
C ASN A 79 7.30 -3.88 17.87
N GLU A 80 7.42 -2.93 16.92
CA GLU A 80 6.33 -2.02 16.57
C GLU A 80 5.13 -2.77 15.99
N ARG A 81 3.93 -2.30 16.30
CA ARG A 81 2.70 -2.87 15.75
C ARG A 81 2.40 -2.33 14.35
N LEU A 82 1.89 -3.19 13.48
CA LEU A 82 1.26 -2.81 12.22
C LEU A 82 -0.07 -2.12 12.52
N HIS A 83 -0.04 -0.78 12.69
CA HIS A 83 -1.22 -0.02 13.09
C HIS A 83 -1.45 1.23 12.26
N ASN A 84 -0.40 1.96 11.95
CA ASN A 84 -0.49 3.25 11.28
C ASN A 84 -0.68 3.11 9.77
N ARG A 85 -1.25 4.14 9.16
CA ARG A 85 -1.61 4.18 7.74
C ARG A 85 -0.75 5.22 7.04
N TYR A 86 0.05 4.75 6.10
CA TYR A 86 1.00 5.60 5.38
C TYR A 86 0.86 5.40 3.88
N VAL A 87 1.11 6.47 3.13
CA VAL A 87 1.58 6.42 1.75
C VAL A 87 3.01 6.94 1.75
N LEU A 88 3.95 6.08 1.38
CA LEU A 88 5.37 6.38 1.34
C LEU A 88 5.87 6.30 -0.10
N SER A 89 6.62 7.30 -0.51
CA SER A 89 7.36 7.29 -1.77
C SER A 89 8.86 7.28 -1.47
N ASN A 90 9.70 7.16 -2.47
CA ASN A 90 11.16 7.23 -2.31
C ASN A 90 11.69 8.62 -1.93
N VAL A 91 10.84 9.63 -1.79
CA VAL A 91 11.24 11.01 -1.45
C VAL A 91 10.51 11.59 -0.24
N ALA A 92 9.30 11.12 0.07
CA ALA A 92 8.47 11.64 1.17
C ALA A 92 7.40 10.64 1.60
N GLY A 93 6.74 10.94 2.70
CA GLY A 93 5.62 10.15 3.20
C GLY A 93 4.55 10.99 3.85
N VAL A 94 3.33 10.48 3.81
CA VAL A 94 2.16 11.05 4.49
C VAL A 94 1.52 10.01 5.39
N CYS A 95 0.96 10.46 6.50
CA CYS A 95 0.18 9.67 7.44
C CYS A 95 -1.29 10.06 7.36
N PHE A 96 -2.17 9.07 7.37
CA PHE A 96 -3.63 9.21 7.41
C PHE A 96 -4.14 8.78 8.78
N MET A 97 -4.91 9.63 9.44
CA MET A 97 -5.38 9.36 10.80
C MET A 97 -6.45 8.26 10.83
N HIS A 98 -7.40 8.27 9.89
CA HIS A 98 -8.57 7.39 9.91
C HIS A 98 -8.54 6.27 8.87
N GLY A 99 -7.68 6.34 7.87
CA GLY A 99 -7.51 5.26 6.89
C GLY A 99 -7.40 5.73 5.44
N LEU A 100 -7.21 4.76 4.56
CA LEU A 100 -7.14 4.96 3.10
C LEU A 100 -8.39 4.36 2.43
N ASP A 101 -9.56 4.61 2.99
CA ASP A 101 -10.83 4.16 2.43
C ASP A 101 -11.77 5.35 2.17
N GLU A 102 -12.78 5.13 1.33
CA GLU A 102 -13.88 6.06 1.16
C GLU A 102 -14.71 6.09 2.44
N GLY A 103 -14.67 7.20 3.15
CA GLY A 103 -15.41 7.45 4.38
C GLY A 103 -16.41 8.61 4.21
N GLU A 104 -17.34 8.74 5.14
CA GLU A 104 -18.31 9.86 5.18
C GLU A 104 -17.76 11.08 5.93
N GLY A 105 -16.64 10.94 6.61
CA GLY A 105 -16.03 11.98 7.42
C GLY A 105 -14.84 12.67 6.75
N THR A 106 -14.32 13.69 7.43
CA THR A 106 -13.05 14.31 7.10
C THR A 106 -11.90 13.49 7.68
N ASP A 107 -10.79 13.39 6.94
CA ASP A 107 -9.56 12.79 7.44
C ASP A 107 -8.44 13.84 7.54
N ASP A 108 -7.67 13.75 8.61
CA ASP A 108 -6.47 14.56 8.77
C ASP A 108 -5.28 13.83 8.14
N VAL A 109 -4.65 14.50 7.18
CA VAL A 109 -3.46 14.01 6.49
C VAL A 109 -2.28 14.87 6.90
N SER A 110 -1.22 14.24 7.39
CA SER A 110 0.00 14.97 7.78
C SER A 110 1.23 14.45 7.04
N ILE A 111 2.07 15.39 6.62
CA ILE A 111 3.38 15.06 6.02
C ILE A 111 4.29 14.59 7.16
N LEU A 112 4.99 13.49 6.94
CA LEU A 112 5.98 13.00 7.88
C LEU A 112 7.20 13.94 7.93
N SER A 113 7.72 14.16 9.13
CA SER A 113 9.05 14.77 9.28
C SER A 113 10.11 13.89 8.61
N LYS A 114 11.27 14.45 8.26
CA LYS A 114 12.38 13.68 7.66
C LYS A 114 12.77 12.47 8.51
N GLU A 115 12.86 12.65 9.83
CA GLU A 115 13.18 11.57 10.76
C GLU A 115 12.09 10.50 10.79
N GLY A 116 10.81 10.93 10.91
CA GLY A 116 9.66 10.03 10.88
C GLY A 116 9.56 9.25 9.57
N TYR A 117 9.78 9.93 8.43
CA TYR A 117 9.82 9.27 7.12
C TYR A 117 10.92 8.21 7.04
N ASN A 118 12.17 8.55 7.38
CA ASN A 118 13.28 7.60 7.32
C ASN A 118 13.02 6.35 8.16
N LYS A 119 12.50 6.55 9.38
CA LYS A 119 12.12 5.45 10.27
C LYS A 119 11.05 4.55 9.64
N ARG A 120 9.98 5.13 9.06
CA ARG A 120 8.89 4.36 8.45
C ARG A 120 9.34 3.68 7.16
N TRP A 121 10.13 4.36 6.35
CA TRP A 121 10.70 3.76 5.15
C TRP A 121 11.52 2.51 5.49
N GLU A 122 12.41 2.59 6.47
CA GLU A 122 13.20 1.46 6.93
C GLU A 122 12.30 0.31 7.43
N HIS A 123 11.29 0.60 8.25
CA HIS A 123 10.37 -0.42 8.79
C HIS A 123 9.68 -1.26 7.71
N TYR A 124 9.33 -0.64 6.58
CA TYR A 124 8.56 -1.29 5.52
C TYR A 124 9.40 -1.79 4.35
N THR A 125 10.66 -1.35 4.22
CA THR A 125 11.56 -1.81 3.15
C THR A 125 12.59 -2.83 3.62
N THR A 126 12.75 -3.00 4.95
CA THR A 126 13.60 -4.04 5.53
C THR A 126 12.75 -5.05 6.30
N ASN A 127 13.19 -6.30 6.35
CA ASN A 127 12.47 -7.35 7.10
C ASN A 127 12.86 -7.38 8.60
N ASN A 128 13.20 -6.24 9.18
CA ASN A 128 13.73 -6.18 10.55
C ASN A 128 12.65 -5.99 11.61
N VAL A 129 11.50 -5.41 11.26
CA VAL A 129 10.45 -5.01 12.20
C VAL A 129 9.21 -5.88 12.10
N PHE A 130 8.86 -6.29 10.90
CA PHE A 130 7.69 -7.13 10.61
C PHE A 130 8.11 -8.44 9.96
N ASP A 131 7.30 -9.47 10.16
CA ASP A 131 7.48 -10.75 9.47
C ASP A 131 6.60 -10.81 8.23
N LEU A 132 7.19 -11.20 7.11
CA LEU A 132 6.49 -11.44 5.86
C LEU A 132 5.75 -12.79 5.95
N ILE A 133 4.43 -12.76 5.73
CA ILE A 133 3.60 -13.98 5.63
C ILE A 133 3.58 -14.45 4.18
N GLU A 134 3.16 -13.57 3.28
CA GLU A 134 3.04 -13.87 1.85
C GLU A 134 3.30 -12.60 1.03
N GLU A 135 3.78 -12.78 -0.21
CA GLU A 135 3.81 -11.70 -1.21
C GLU A 135 3.44 -12.20 -2.60
N ARG A 136 2.87 -11.31 -3.40
CA ARG A 136 2.50 -11.59 -4.79
C ARG A 136 2.64 -10.33 -5.64
N GLU A 137 3.44 -10.41 -6.70
CA GLU A 137 3.59 -9.35 -7.70
C GLU A 137 2.60 -9.53 -8.86
N VAL A 138 2.09 -8.40 -9.34
CA VAL A 138 1.26 -8.26 -10.54
C VAL A 138 1.92 -7.21 -11.43
N ILE A 139 2.09 -7.52 -12.71
CA ILE A 139 2.59 -6.59 -13.74
C ILE A 139 1.40 -6.19 -14.60
N CYS A 140 1.14 -4.88 -14.64
CA CYS A 140 0.06 -4.25 -15.41
C CYS A 140 0.63 -3.48 -16.61
#